data_fdc52a1d8e1d885a2ff74e43799b458e
#
_entry.id   fdc52a1d8e1d885a2ff74e43799b458e
#
_cell.length_a   1.000
_cell.length_b   1.000
_cell.length_c   1.000
_cell.angle_alpha   90.00
_cell.angle_beta   90.00
_cell.angle_gamma   90.00
#
_symmetry.space_group_name_H-M   'P 1'
#
loop_
_entity.id
_entity.type
_entity.pdbx_description
1 polymer ?
#
loop_
_entity_poly.entity_id
_entity_poly.type
_entity_poly.pdbx_seq_one_letter_code
_entity_poly.pdbx_strand_id
1 'polypeptide(L)'
;MHSYRLLLFIFLVTSSALTQAQSNKPIGGHFGLKLGASFTQIAISGATANIPHRTLQPHLGAIYRYRYNRWVVQPEALLSIRGGNFQQEQSNGSRTTTAVSYYYASLPLMLGYIPTEGLTIQAGPEFSYALNAGQTGGPGVNNDLGIAAGVHYDFLDMLHNFSLHARFIYGLTNVSPEATASYYNRNLQISMVYNLFPKKKKK
;
A
#
# COMPACT_ATOMS: atom_id res chain seq x y z
N MET A 1 23.09 -8.95 -27.27
CA MET A 1 22.13 -10.08 -27.34
C MET A 1 20.99 -10.03 -26.30
N HIS A 2 20.84 -8.97 -25.47
CA HIS A 2 19.78 -8.88 -24.42
C HIS A 2 18.58 -8.02 -24.82
N SER A 3 18.76 -7.09 -25.75
CA SER A 3 17.70 -6.09 -26.12
C SER A 3 16.48 -6.69 -26.82
N TYR A 4 16.66 -7.71 -27.66
CA TYR A 4 15.52 -8.32 -28.35
C TYR A 4 14.68 -9.25 -27.48
N ARG A 5 15.26 -9.79 -26.37
CA ARG A 5 14.48 -10.57 -25.39
C ARG A 5 13.52 -9.68 -24.62
N LEU A 6 13.94 -8.46 -24.30
CA LEU A 6 13.08 -7.45 -23.66
C LEU A 6 11.96 -7.00 -24.61
N LEU A 7 12.28 -6.77 -25.88
CA LEU A 7 11.29 -6.43 -26.92
C LEU A 7 10.30 -7.56 -27.18
N LEU A 8 10.77 -8.82 -27.19
CA LEU A 8 9.89 -9.99 -27.34
C LEU A 8 8.95 -10.16 -26.13
N PHE A 9 9.44 -9.89 -24.93
CA PHE A 9 8.65 -9.94 -23.71
C PHE A 9 7.58 -8.84 -23.70
N ILE A 10 7.94 -7.62 -24.09
CA ILE A 10 6.99 -6.49 -24.24
C ILE A 10 5.96 -6.81 -25.33
N PHE A 11 6.36 -7.41 -26.46
CA PHE A 11 5.45 -7.79 -27.55
C PHE A 11 4.50 -8.93 -27.14
N LEU A 12 4.96 -9.92 -26.37
CA LEU A 12 4.11 -10.99 -25.82
C LEU A 12 3.08 -10.46 -24.82
N VAL A 13 3.48 -9.50 -23.96
CA VAL A 13 2.57 -8.86 -23.01
C VAL A 13 1.54 -7.98 -23.72
N THR A 14 1.93 -7.29 -24.80
CA THR A 14 1.00 -6.44 -25.58
C THR A 14 0.04 -7.24 -26.47
N SER A 15 0.46 -8.39 -26.99
CA SER A 15 -0.41 -9.23 -27.82
C SER A 15 -1.51 -9.93 -27.04
N SER A 16 -1.28 -10.26 -25.77
CA SER A 16 -2.33 -10.80 -24.88
C SER A 16 -3.38 -9.74 -24.48
N ALA A 17 -3.08 -8.45 -24.62
CA ALA A 17 -4.01 -7.38 -24.30
C ALA A 17 -5.07 -7.12 -25.40
N LEU A 18 -4.91 -7.68 -26.60
CA LEU A 18 -5.81 -7.45 -27.75
C LEU A 18 -6.94 -8.49 -27.90
N THR A 19 -6.90 -9.59 -27.15
CA THR A 19 -7.97 -10.62 -27.16
C THR A 19 -9.01 -10.35 -26.08
N GLN A 20 -9.59 -9.16 -26.05
CA GLN A 20 -10.69 -8.86 -25.14
C GLN A 20 -12.03 -8.94 -25.85
N ALA A 21 -12.65 -10.10 -25.72
CA ALA A 21 -14.07 -10.27 -26.03
C ALA A 21 -14.91 -9.27 -25.24
N GLN A 22 -15.93 -8.73 -25.88
CA GLN A 22 -16.89 -7.76 -25.38
C GLN A 22 -17.59 -8.30 -24.11
N SER A 23 -17.04 -8.03 -22.95
CA SER A 23 -17.72 -8.29 -21.69
C SER A 23 -18.63 -7.09 -21.37
N ASN A 24 -19.92 -7.36 -21.17
CA ASN A 24 -20.87 -6.42 -20.59
C ASN A 24 -20.31 -5.99 -19.21
N LYS A 25 -19.78 -4.79 -19.15
CA LYS A 25 -18.95 -4.32 -18.03
C LYS A 25 -19.82 -4.06 -16.83
N PRO A 26 -19.61 -4.73 -15.72
CA PRO A 26 -20.41 -4.49 -14.53
C PRO A 26 -20.16 -3.09 -14.01
N ILE A 27 -21.21 -2.31 -13.90
CA ILE A 27 -21.27 -1.10 -13.08
C ILE A 27 -21.72 -1.57 -11.71
N GLY A 28 -20.96 -1.29 -10.68
CA GLY A 28 -21.36 -1.64 -9.33
C GLY A 28 -20.26 -1.52 -8.31
N GLY A 29 -20.65 -1.60 -7.06
CA GLY A 29 -19.74 -1.54 -5.93
C GLY A 29 -19.88 -2.74 -5.01
N HIS A 30 -18.81 -3.05 -4.31
CA HIS A 30 -18.80 -4.05 -3.25
C HIS A 30 -17.85 -3.65 -2.13
N PHE A 31 -18.11 -4.17 -0.96
CA PHE A 31 -17.19 -4.08 0.17
C PHE A 31 -16.17 -5.22 0.14
N GLY A 32 -15.01 -4.99 0.74
CA GLY A 32 -14.01 -6.02 0.96
C GLY A 32 -13.31 -5.84 2.30
N LEU A 33 -12.85 -6.94 2.87
CA LEU A 33 -11.99 -6.96 4.04
C LEU A 33 -10.56 -7.20 3.59
N LYS A 34 -9.63 -6.41 4.10
CA LYS A 34 -8.23 -6.40 3.72
C LYS A 34 -7.36 -6.79 4.90
N LEU A 35 -6.46 -7.74 4.69
CA LEU A 35 -5.45 -8.17 5.66
C LEU A 35 -4.13 -8.34 4.93
N GLY A 36 -3.04 -7.90 5.54
CA GLY A 36 -1.74 -8.02 4.89
C GLY A 36 -0.56 -7.66 5.78
N ALA A 37 0.59 -7.63 5.13
CA ALA A 37 1.86 -7.25 5.72
C ALA A 37 2.47 -6.07 4.96
N SER A 38 3.14 -5.21 5.72
CA SER A 38 3.83 -4.01 5.26
C SER A 38 5.32 -4.14 5.52
N PHE A 39 6.14 -4.01 4.50
CA PHE A 39 7.58 -3.78 4.65
C PHE A 39 7.77 -2.28 4.83
N THR A 40 8.00 -1.88 6.08
CA THR A 40 8.07 -0.47 6.46
C THR A 40 9.50 -0.04 6.68
N GLN A 41 9.80 1.19 6.29
CA GLN A 41 11.07 1.86 6.54
C GLN A 41 10.82 3.35 6.75
N ILE A 42 11.58 3.98 7.62
CA ILE A 42 11.64 5.43 7.72
C ILE A 42 12.82 5.92 6.87
N ALA A 43 12.53 6.79 5.91
CA ALA A 43 13.58 7.50 5.18
C ALA A 43 13.98 8.73 6.01
N ILE A 44 15.25 8.84 6.34
CA ILE A 44 15.80 9.90 7.17
C ILE A 44 16.63 10.86 6.31
N SER A 45 16.46 12.15 6.56
CA SER A 45 17.27 13.22 6.00
C SER A 45 17.67 14.18 7.11
N GLY A 46 18.92 14.64 7.14
CA GLY A 46 19.45 15.52 8.18
C GLY A 46 20.40 14.81 9.15
N ALA A 47 20.77 15.51 10.23
CA ALA A 47 21.76 15.02 11.21
C ALA A 47 21.05 14.19 12.29
N THR A 48 21.30 12.89 12.31
CA THR A 48 20.86 11.95 13.35
C THR A 48 21.84 10.80 13.47
N ALA A 49 21.93 10.20 14.67
CA ALA A 49 22.69 8.99 14.92
C ALA A 49 21.89 7.71 14.57
N ASN A 50 20.63 7.85 14.17
CA ASN A 50 19.72 6.74 13.89
C ASN A 50 19.94 6.17 12.47
N ILE A 51 20.24 4.89 12.36
CA ILE A 51 20.33 4.15 11.09
C ILE A 51 19.05 3.34 10.92
N PRO A 52 18.18 3.69 9.94
CA PRO A 52 16.89 3.03 9.79
C PRO A 52 17.03 1.66 9.11
N HIS A 53 16.38 0.65 9.67
CA HIS A 53 16.21 -0.67 9.09
C HIS A 53 14.75 -0.98 8.80
N ARG A 54 14.52 -1.76 7.75
CA ARG A 54 13.17 -2.22 7.38
C ARG A 54 12.62 -3.22 8.38
N THR A 55 11.32 -3.14 8.61
CA THR A 55 10.59 -4.10 9.44
C THR A 55 9.35 -4.59 8.71
N LEU A 56 8.90 -5.80 9.07
CA LEU A 56 7.65 -6.36 8.61
C LEU A 56 6.58 -6.09 9.67
N GLN A 57 5.49 -5.43 9.29
CA GLN A 57 4.41 -5.05 10.18
C GLN A 57 3.05 -5.42 9.60
N PRO A 58 2.08 -5.84 10.41
CA PRO A 58 0.74 -6.17 9.93
C PRO A 58 -0.08 -4.90 9.62
N HIS A 59 -1.06 -5.07 8.73
CA HIS A 59 -2.13 -4.09 8.54
C HIS A 59 -3.44 -4.81 8.22
N LEU A 60 -4.55 -4.19 8.59
CA LEU A 60 -5.89 -4.70 8.33
C LEU A 60 -6.84 -3.54 8.03
N GLY A 61 -7.95 -3.82 7.37
CA GLY A 61 -8.96 -2.80 7.11
C GLY A 61 -10.10 -3.25 6.23
N ALA A 62 -10.87 -2.27 5.80
CA ALA A 62 -11.98 -2.44 4.89
C ALA A 62 -11.79 -1.57 3.65
N ILE A 63 -12.31 -2.03 2.53
CA ILE A 63 -12.33 -1.29 1.28
C ILE A 63 -13.78 -1.24 0.78
N TYR A 64 -14.10 -0.17 0.06
CA TYR A 64 -15.26 -0.13 -0.81
C TYR A 64 -14.78 0.11 -2.22
N ARG A 65 -15.07 -0.81 -3.15
CA ARG A 65 -14.61 -0.74 -4.52
C ARG A 65 -15.80 -0.53 -5.44
N TYR A 66 -15.81 0.64 -6.12
CA TYR A 66 -16.81 0.99 -7.11
C TYR A 66 -16.19 0.99 -8.49
N ARG A 67 -16.72 0.16 -9.38
CA ARG A 67 -16.29 0.06 -10.78
C ARG A 67 -17.29 0.73 -11.70
N TYR A 68 -16.75 1.57 -12.58
CA TYR A 68 -17.47 2.15 -13.71
C TYR A 68 -16.67 1.87 -14.99
N ASN A 69 -17.12 0.93 -15.79
CA ASN A 69 -16.38 0.44 -16.97
C ASN A 69 -14.96 -0.05 -16.62
N ARG A 70 -13.94 0.70 -17.09
CA ARG A 70 -12.53 0.44 -16.81
C ARG A 70 -11.97 1.26 -15.64
N TRP A 71 -12.77 2.15 -15.08
CA TRP A 71 -12.35 2.98 -13.96
C TRP A 71 -12.83 2.40 -12.64
N VAL A 72 -12.03 2.59 -11.63
CA VAL A 72 -12.32 2.16 -10.26
C VAL A 72 -12.07 3.32 -9.31
N VAL A 73 -13.00 3.54 -8.39
CA VAL A 73 -12.80 4.40 -7.21
C VAL A 73 -12.85 3.51 -6.00
N GLN A 74 -11.82 3.57 -5.17
CA GLN A 74 -11.67 2.67 -4.02
C GLN A 74 -11.24 3.44 -2.78
N PRO A 75 -12.19 4.00 -2.00
CA PRO A 75 -11.93 4.44 -0.64
C PRO A 75 -11.64 3.24 0.27
N GLU A 76 -10.70 3.42 1.19
CA GLU A 76 -10.29 2.41 2.16
C GLU A 76 -10.27 2.99 3.56
N ALA A 77 -10.45 2.13 4.57
CA ALA A 77 -10.21 2.44 5.98
C ALA A 77 -9.28 1.36 6.54
N LEU A 78 -8.08 1.77 7.00
CA LEU A 78 -7.02 0.85 7.37
C LEU A 78 -6.47 1.18 8.75
N LEU A 79 -6.13 0.13 9.49
CA LEU A 79 -5.25 0.19 10.65
C LEU A 79 -3.92 -0.46 10.28
N SER A 80 -2.83 0.23 10.48
CA SER A 80 -1.50 -0.22 10.11
C SER A 80 -0.47 0.15 11.16
N ILE A 81 0.52 -0.73 11.32
CA ILE A 81 1.72 -0.41 12.06
C ILE A 81 2.79 -0.02 11.05
N ARG A 82 3.46 1.10 11.31
CA ARG A 82 4.59 1.61 10.52
C ARG A 82 5.77 1.83 11.45
N GLY A 83 6.87 2.29 10.92
CA GLY A 83 8.07 2.56 11.70
C GLY A 83 9.26 1.77 11.16
N GLY A 84 10.15 1.39 12.04
CA GLY A 84 11.37 0.68 11.67
C GLY A 84 12.19 0.34 12.90
N ASN A 85 13.32 -0.32 12.66
CA ASN A 85 14.33 -0.48 13.68
C ASN A 85 15.40 0.59 13.49
N PHE A 86 15.75 1.30 14.53
CA PHE A 86 16.87 2.23 14.55
C PHE A 86 18.06 1.58 15.21
N GLN A 87 19.19 1.56 14.50
CA GLN A 87 20.48 1.21 15.10
C GLN A 87 21.22 2.50 15.45
N GLN A 88 21.77 2.53 16.66
CA GLN A 88 22.68 3.56 17.13
C GLN A 88 24.02 2.92 17.45
N GLU A 89 25.10 3.48 16.94
CA GLU A 89 26.46 3.08 17.31
C GLU A 89 26.89 3.85 18.53
N GLN A 90 27.28 3.13 19.58
CA GLN A 90 27.79 3.72 20.82
C GLN A 90 29.29 3.96 20.71
N SER A 91 29.81 4.87 21.51
CA SER A 91 31.25 5.24 21.55
C SER A 91 32.19 4.07 21.87
N ASN A 92 31.67 2.97 22.41
CA ASN A 92 32.40 1.74 22.69
C ASN A 92 32.40 0.74 21.51
N GLY A 93 31.84 1.14 20.33
CA GLY A 93 31.72 0.28 19.14
C GLY A 93 30.56 -0.73 19.20
N SER A 94 29.77 -0.76 20.29
CA SER A 94 28.57 -1.60 20.35
C SER A 94 27.40 -0.93 19.62
N ARG A 95 26.46 -1.74 19.10
CA ARG A 95 25.26 -1.27 18.40
C ARG A 95 24.03 -1.62 19.21
N THR A 96 23.24 -0.60 19.53
CA THR A 96 21.92 -0.78 20.15
C THR A 96 20.86 -0.65 19.11
N THR A 97 19.92 -1.60 19.07
CA THR A 97 18.76 -1.56 18.15
C THR A 97 17.49 -1.25 18.93
N THR A 98 16.82 -0.18 18.58
CA THR A 98 15.53 0.23 19.17
C THR A 98 14.44 0.07 18.12
N ALA A 99 13.42 -0.73 18.41
CA ALA A 99 12.23 -0.85 17.59
C ALA A 99 11.30 0.33 17.83
N VAL A 100 10.84 0.96 16.75
CA VAL A 100 9.90 2.08 16.77
C VAL A 100 8.65 1.68 16.00
N SER A 101 7.50 1.78 16.66
CA SER A 101 6.22 1.40 16.08
C SER A 101 5.24 2.57 16.08
N TYR A 102 4.82 3.00 14.90
CA TYR A 102 3.84 4.04 14.69
C TYR A 102 2.50 3.41 14.31
N TYR A 103 1.49 3.62 15.15
CA TYR A 103 0.13 3.10 14.91
C TYR A 103 -0.68 4.12 14.14
N TYR A 104 -1.16 3.74 12.96
CA TYR A 104 -1.91 4.63 12.08
C TYR A 104 -3.32 4.11 11.80
N ALA A 105 -4.28 5.03 11.88
CA ALA A 105 -5.57 4.91 11.20
C ALA A 105 -5.47 5.69 9.88
N SER A 106 -5.71 5.04 8.74
CA SER A 106 -5.48 5.62 7.41
C SER A 106 -6.74 5.54 6.55
N LEU A 107 -6.94 6.57 5.73
CA LEU A 107 -8.02 6.70 4.77
C LEU A 107 -7.45 6.94 3.36
N PRO A 108 -7.00 5.90 2.66
CA PRO A 108 -6.60 5.99 1.26
C PRO A 108 -7.82 6.18 0.35
N LEU A 109 -7.67 7.03 -0.68
CA LEU A 109 -8.64 7.16 -1.77
C LEU A 109 -7.94 6.82 -3.08
N MET A 110 -8.13 5.58 -3.57
CA MET A 110 -7.46 5.09 -4.75
C MET A 110 -8.33 5.27 -6.00
N LEU A 111 -7.72 5.79 -7.05
CA LEU A 111 -8.27 5.82 -8.41
C LEU A 111 -7.54 4.77 -9.24
N GLY A 112 -8.29 3.88 -9.89
CA GLY A 112 -7.75 2.76 -10.63
C GLY A 112 -8.23 2.70 -12.07
N TYR A 113 -7.41 2.08 -12.90
CA TYR A 113 -7.73 1.74 -14.27
C TYR A 113 -7.52 0.25 -14.50
N ILE A 114 -8.46 -0.40 -15.21
CA ILE A 114 -8.45 -1.83 -15.53
C ILE A 114 -7.96 -2.00 -16.98
N PRO A 115 -6.66 -2.27 -17.20
CA PRO A 115 -6.14 -2.53 -18.56
C PRO A 115 -6.64 -3.86 -19.11
N THR A 116 -6.72 -4.88 -18.28
CA THR A 116 -7.25 -6.21 -18.58
C THR A 116 -8.11 -6.70 -17.41
N GLU A 117 -9.06 -7.61 -17.68
CA GLU A 117 -9.90 -8.16 -16.62
C GLU A 117 -9.03 -8.84 -15.54
N GLY A 118 -9.41 -8.62 -14.29
CA GLY A 118 -8.66 -9.09 -13.14
C GLY A 118 -7.54 -8.16 -12.67
N LEU A 119 -6.95 -7.33 -13.53
CA LEU A 119 -5.86 -6.45 -13.15
C LEU A 119 -6.31 -4.99 -13.09
N THR A 120 -6.06 -4.32 -11.96
CA THR A 120 -6.27 -2.88 -11.80
C THR A 120 -4.96 -2.22 -11.39
N ILE A 121 -4.55 -1.19 -12.12
CA ILE A 121 -3.46 -0.30 -11.73
C ILE A 121 -4.10 0.89 -11.03
N GLN A 122 -3.62 1.28 -9.86
CA GLN A 122 -4.27 2.32 -9.07
C GLN A 122 -3.26 3.21 -8.35
N ALA A 123 -3.66 4.46 -8.15
CA ALA A 123 -2.89 5.44 -7.38
C ALA A 123 -3.85 6.42 -6.70
N GLY A 124 -3.38 7.05 -5.64
CA GLY A 124 -4.16 8.06 -4.94
C GLY A 124 -3.53 8.57 -3.65
N PRO A 125 -4.11 9.61 -3.06
CA PRO A 125 -3.69 10.13 -1.77
C PRO A 125 -4.04 9.15 -0.64
N GLU A 126 -3.21 9.15 0.39
CA GLU A 126 -3.44 8.45 1.65
C GLU A 126 -3.30 9.42 2.81
N PHE A 127 -4.39 9.64 3.52
CA PHE A 127 -4.42 10.41 4.76
C PHE A 127 -4.30 9.45 5.93
N SER A 128 -3.35 9.69 6.83
CA SER A 128 -3.11 8.83 7.98
C SER A 128 -3.06 9.66 9.25
N TYR A 129 -3.65 9.13 10.32
CA TYR A 129 -3.62 9.72 11.65
C TYR A 129 -2.87 8.78 12.60
N ALA A 130 -1.81 9.28 13.21
CA ALA A 130 -1.02 8.53 14.17
C ALA A 130 -1.72 8.50 15.52
N LEU A 131 -1.96 7.30 16.04
CA LEU A 131 -2.66 7.07 17.31
C LEU A 131 -1.75 7.23 18.54
N ASN A 132 -0.43 7.17 18.32
CA ASN A 132 0.59 7.27 19.37
C ASN A 132 1.59 8.41 19.13
N ALA A 133 1.17 9.47 18.46
CA ALA A 133 2.02 10.65 18.25
C ALA A 133 2.35 11.33 19.61
N GLY A 134 3.59 11.82 19.71
CA GLY A 134 4.09 12.46 20.94
C GLY A 134 4.39 11.50 22.09
N GLN A 135 4.15 10.19 21.93
CA GLN A 135 4.55 9.18 22.92
C GLN A 135 6.00 8.74 22.67
N THR A 136 6.64 8.14 23.68
CA THR A 136 7.98 7.57 23.54
C THR A 136 7.98 6.49 22.45
N GLY A 137 8.80 6.68 21.41
CA GLY A 137 8.85 5.78 20.24
C GLY A 137 7.71 5.97 19.24
N GLY A 138 6.87 7.00 19.39
CA GLY A 138 5.86 7.42 18.42
C GLY A 138 6.38 8.51 17.47
N PRO A 139 5.61 8.88 16.44
CA PRO A 139 5.95 9.99 15.56
C PRO A 139 5.77 11.34 16.27
N GLY A 140 6.45 12.37 15.78
CA GLY A 140 6.38 13.72 16.32
C GLY A 140 5.08 14.47 15.98
N VAL A 141 4.35 14.00 14.96
CA VAL A 141 3.09 14.62 14.50
C VAL A 141 2.00 13.57 14.30
N ASN A 142 0.75 13.99 14.47
CA ASN A 142 -0.40 13.10 14.32
C ASN A 142 -0.76 12.82 12.85
N ASN A 143 -0.63 13.84 11.99
CA ASN A 143 -1.07 13.74 10.61
C ASN A 143 0.08 13.33 9.69
N ASP A 144 -0.17 12.35 8.82
CA ASP A 144 0.75 11.94 7.77
C ASP A 144 0.00 11.86 6.44
N LEU A 145 0.46 12.61 5.46
CA LEU A 145 -0.03 12.59 4.09
C LEU A 145 0.96 11.84 3.22
N GLY A 146 0.45 10.93 2.39
CA GLY A 146 1.25 10.18 1.43
C GLY A 146 0.55 10.03 0.09
N ILE A 147 1.30 9.54 -0.87
CA ILE A 147 0.78 9.07 -2.16
C ILE A 147 1.00 7.56 -2.21
N ALA A 148 -0.06 6.84 -2.53
CA ALA A 148 -0.03 5.39 -2.72
C ALA A 148 -0.18 5.07 -4.21
N ALA A 149 0.60 4.10 -4.72
CA ALA A 149 0.47 3.56 -6.06
C ALA A 149 0.68 2.05 -6.03
N GLY A 150 -0.07 1.31 -6.83
CA GLY A 150 0.02 -0.15 -6.81
C GLY A 150 -0.89 -0.86 -7.79
N VAL A 151 -1.01 -2.15 -7.58
CA VAL A 151 -1.80 -3.06 -8.41
C VAL A 151 -2.74 -3.87 -7.53
N HIS A 152 -3.92 -4.13 -8.06
CA HIS A 152 -4.92 -5.00 -7.46
C HIS A 152 -5.27 -6.08 -8.49
N TYR A 153 -5.18 -7.33 -8.09
CA TYR A 153 -5.44 -8.48 -8.94
C TYR A 153 -6.57 -9.33 -8.38
N ASP A 154 -7.66 -9.42 -9.13
CA ASP A 154 -8.81 -10.27 -8.83
C ASP A 154 -8.56 -11.68 -9.36
N PHE A 155 -8.64 -12.70 -8.52
CA PHE A 155 -8.37 -14.10 -8.92
C PHE A 155 -9.48 -14.73 -9.79
N LEU A 156 -10.53 -13.95 -10.11
CA LEU A 156 -11.64 -14.34 -10.99
C LEU A 156 -12.20 -15.74 -10.65
N ASP A 157 -12.06 -16.69 -11.62
CA ASP A 157 -12.65 -18.02 -11.50
C ASP A 157 -11.92 -18.95 -10.50
N MET A 158 -10.66 -18.64 -10.17
CA MET A 158 -9.86 -19.51 -9.27
C MET A 158 -10.26 -19.38 -7.80
N LEU A 159 -10.40 -18.12 -7.34
CA LEU A 159 -10.77 -17.80 -5.96
C LEU A 159 -11.75 -16.61 -5.98
N HIS A 160 -12.98 -16.87 -6.33
CA HIS A 160 -14.02 -15.91 -6.72
C HIS A 160 -14.16 -14.67 -5.80
N ASN A 161 -13.91 -14.82 -4.50
CA ASN A 161 -14.04 -13.74 -3.53
C ASN A 161 -12.70 -13.14 -3.09
N PHE A 162 -11.58 -13.60 -3.64
CA PHE A 162 -10.27 -13.14 -3.20
C PHE A 162 -9.58 -12.31 -4.26
N SER A 163 -8.84 -11.32 -3.79
CA SER A 163 -7.97 -10.48 -4.62
C SER A 163 -6.65 -10.26 -3.90
N LEU A 164 -5.58 -10.11 -4.66
CA LEU A 164 -4.26 -9.72 -4.16
C LEU A 164 -4.06 -8.23 -4.43
N HIS A 165 -3.57 -7.51 -3.43
CA HIS A 165 -3.27 -6.10 -3.55
C HIS A 165 -1.82 -5.84 -3.13
N ALA A 166 -1.03 -5.25 -4.02
CA ALA A 166 0.33 -4.79 -3.74
C ALA A 166 0.42 -3.30 -4.02
N ARG A 167 0.96 -2.50 -3.07
CA ARG A 167 1.12 -1.06 -3.24
C ARG A 167 2.33 -0.52 -2.50
N PHE A 168 2.88 0.56 -3.02
CA PHE A 168 3.89 1.35 -2.37
C PHE A 168 3.28 2.68 -1.90
N ILE A 169 3.63 3.09 -0.67
CA ILE A 169 3.19 4.35 -0.06
C ILE A 169 4.43 5.22 0.14
N TYR A 170 4.37 6.40 -0.45
CA TYR A 170 5.38 7.44 -0.34
C TYR A 170 4.86 8.55 0.57
N GLY A 171 5.29 8.56 1.84
CA GLY A 171 4.94 9.60 2.81
C GLY A 171 5.58 10.93 2.42
N LEU A 172 4.80 12.00 2.49
CA LEU A 172 5.18 13.37 2.16
C LEU A 172 5.39 14.23 3.42
N THR A 173 4.77 13.85 4.53
CA THR A 173 4.85 14.59 5.79
C THR A 173 6.11 14.19 6.54
N ASN A 174 6.79 15.19 7.10
CA ASN A 174 7.86 14.96 8.08
C ASN A 174 7.23 14.54 9.41
N VAL A 175 7.43 13.28 9.79
CA VAL A 175 6.90 12.70 11.04
C VAL A 175 7.95 12.60 12.14
N SER A 176 9.08 13.31 12.00
CA SER A 176 10.18 13.27 12.94
C SER A 176 9.78 13.83 14.31
N PRO A 177 10.14 13.18 15.41
CA PRO A 177 10.13 13.77 16.74
C PRO A 177 11.35 14.66 17.01
N GLU A 178 12.37 14.64 16.12
CA GLU A 178 13.62 15.39 16.24
C GLU A 178 13.58 16.66 15.38
N ALA A 179 14.09 17.77 15.90
CA ALA A 179 14.15 19.03 15.17
C ALA A 179 15.25 19.07 14.08
N THR A 180 16.30 18.25 14.25
CA THR A 180 17.50 18.24 13.40
C THR A 180 17.43 17.30 12.21
N ALA A 181 16.43 16.41 12.18
CA ALA A 181 16.24 15.41 11.15
C ALA A 181 14.79 15.35 10.67
N SER A 182 14.60 15.00 9.41
CA SER A 182 13.28 14.78 8.80
C SER A 182 13.07 13.30 8.54
N TYR A 183 11.93 12.77 8.97
CA TYR A 183 11.55 11.37 8.85
C TYR A 183 10.33 11.24 7.93
N TYR A 184 10.42 10.36 6.93
CA TYR A 184 9.35 10.11 5.97
C TYR A 184 9.03 8.62 5.89
N ASN A 185 7.75 8.29 5.97
CA ASN A 185 7.29 6.90 5.84
C ASN A 185 7.48 6.37 4.41
N ARG A 186 8.02 5.15 4.28
CA ARG A 186 8.16 4.40 3.03
C ARG A 186 7.68 2.98 3.27
N ASN A 187 6.56 2.61 2.65
CA ASN A 187 5.93 1.33 2.94
C ASN A 187 5.59 0.58 1.65
N LEU A 188 6.02 -0.66 1.56
CA LEU A 188 5.53 -1.61 0.57
C LEU A 188 4.52 -2.52 1.26
N GLN A 189 3.28 -2.52 0.81
CA GLN A 189 2.19 -3.33 1.39
C GLN A 189 1.78 -4.43 0.42
N ILE A 190 1.62 -5.64 0.95
CA ILE A 190 1.03 -6.78 0.24
C ILE A 190 -0.14 -7.27 1.08
N SER A 191 -1.31 -7.38 0.46
CA SER A 191 -2.56 -7.71 1.15
C SER A 191 -3.40 -8.69 0.37
N MET A 192 -4.08 -9.57 1.07
CA MET A 192 -5.22 -10.33 0.58
C MET A 192 -6.49 -9.54 0.87
N VAL A 193 -7.39 -9.49 -0.09
CA VAL A 193 -8.71 -8.87 0.04
C VAL A 193 -9.78 -9.94 -0.14
N TYR A 194 -10.70 -10.02 0.82
CA TYR A 194 -11.90 -10.83 0.71
C TYR A 194 -13.08 -9.95 0.29
N ASN A 195 -13.58 -10.14 -0.93
CA ASN A 195 -14.65 -9.33 -1.53
C ASN A 195 -16.03 -9.85 -1.12
N LEU A 196 -16.85 -8.96 -0.60
CA LEU A 196 -18.24 -9.20 -0.20
C LEU A 196 -19.17 -8.75 -1.33
N PHE A 197 -19.37 -9.62 -2.31
CA PHE A 197 -20.27 -9.32 -3.41
C PHE A 197 -21.75 -9.35 -2.96
N PRO A 198 -22.58 -8.40 -3.41
CA PRO A 198 -24.03 -8.43 -3.13
C PRO A 198 -24.64 -9.69 -3.77
N LYS A 199 -25.45 -10.42 -2.99
CA LYS A 199 -26.18 -11.59 -3.52
C LYS A 199 -27.08 -11.14 -4.67
N LYS A 200 -26.93 -11.75 -5.85
CA LYS A 200 -27.90 -11.56 -6.95
C LYS A 200 -29.27 -11.98 -6.46
N LYS A 201 -30.25 -11.07 -6.41
CA LYS A 201 -31.64 -11.43 -6.21
C LYS A 201 -32.02 -12.36 -7.36
N LYS A 202 -32.34 -13.63 -7.07
CA LYS A 202 -33.02 -14.49 -8.03
C LYS A 202 -34.35 -13.82 -8.36
N LYS A 203 -34.51 -13.40 -9.61
CA LYS A 203 -35.81 -13.05 -10.17
C LYS A 203 -36.60 -14.31 -10.45
#